data_0ba001fd3220c36f91db773e078ea7bc
#
_entry.id   0ba001fd3220c36f91db773e078ea7bc
#
_cell.length_a   1.000
_cell.length_b   1.000
_cell.length_c   1.000
_cell.angle_alpha   90.00
_cell.angle_beta   90.00
_cell.angle_gamma   90.00
#
_symmetry.space_group_name_H-M   'P 1'
#
loop_
_entity.id
_entity.type
_entity.pdbx_description
1 polymer ?
#
loop_
_entity_poly.entity_id
_entity_poly.type
_entity_poly.pdbx_seq_one_letter_code
_entity_poly.pdbx_strand_id
1 'polypeptide(L)'
;MRHRKSVNNFSRHPQHREAMLANLACSVIEKGRVVTSPQKAKAVKPMVEKMITLGKKGTVGARRVALSRLRQKSVVKRLFDQIAPLFASRQGGYTRIIRLPKTIRLTANESGAQWRRAYGLRLGDAGERCFLELVGYVPPKIESVKGKKTDKAAAPAAKGEEAKA
;
A
#
# COMPACT_ATOMS: atom_id res chain seq x y z
N MET A 1 8.62 -33.89 9.79
CA MET A 1 7.64 -33.10 10.57
C MET A 1 8.00 -31.63 10.56
N ARG A 2 7.02 -30.71 10.38
CA ARG A 2 7.25 -29.25 10.30
C ARG A 2 6.71 -28.53 11.54
N HIS A 3 7.07 -28.97 12.71
CA HIS A 3 6.65 -28.35 13.95
C HIS A 3 7.30 -26.96 14.13
N ARG A 4 6.55 -25.98 14.66
CA ARG A 4 6.98 -24.60 15.00
C ARG A 4 7.52 -23.77 13.83
N LYS A 5 7.31 -24.17 12.57
CA LYS A 5 7.70 -23.36 11.39
C LYS A 5 6.55 -22.43 11.01
N SER A 6 6.60 -21.20 11.51
CA SER A 6 5.62 -20.12 11.20
C SER A 6 5.88 -19.39 9.87
N VAL A 7 6.90 -19.81 9.13
CA VAL A 7 7.34 -19.12 7.93
C VAL A 7 6.53 -19.58 6.70
N ASN A 8 5.70 -18.70 6.17
CA ASN A 8 5.01 -18.92 4.90
C ASN A 8 5.96 -18.64 3.73
N ASN A 9 6.18 -19.63 2.89
CA ASN A 9 7.03 -19.49 1.69
C ASN A 9 6.30 -18.75 0.55
N PHE A 10 4.96 -18.69 0.57
CA PHE A 10 4.13 -18.07 -0.49
C PHE A 10 4.38 -18.67 -1.87
N SER A 11 4.75 -19.94 -1.96
CA SER A 11 5.14 -20.63 -3.20
C SER A 11 6.22 -19.87 -3.98
N ARG A 12 7.19 -19.29 -3.28
CA ARG A 12 8.27 -18.46 -3.84
C ARG A 12 9.64 -18.92 -3.37
N HIS A 13 10.63 -18.74 -4.23
CA HIS A 13 12.03 -18.88 -3.87
C HIS A 13 12.39 -17.89 -2.73
N PRO A 14 13.29 -18.23 -1.78
CA PRO A 14 13.61 -17.38 -0.63
C PRO A 14 13.93 -15.93 -0.97
N GLN A 15 14.78 -15.69 -1.96
CA GLN A 15 15.15 -14.32 -2.39
C GLN A 15 13.95 -13.53 -2.93
N HIS A 16 13.11 -14.16 -3.76
CA HIS A 16 11.90 -13.53 -4.29
C HIS A 16 10.88 -13.25 -3.16
N ARG A 17 10.78 -14.14 -2.18
CA ARG A 17 9.95 -13.92 -0.99
C ARG A 17 10.43 -12.70 -0.19
N GLU A 18 11.73 -12.59 0.07
CA GLU A 18 12.30 -11.44 0.78
C GLU A 18 12.06 -10.14 0.03
N ALA A 19 12.31 -10.11 -1.28
CA ALA A 19 12.05 -8.93 -2.11
C ALA A 19 10.56 -8.53 -2.09
N MET A 20 9.65 -9.50 -2.17
CA MET A 20 8.21 -9.25 -2.06
C MET A 20 7.82 -8.63 -0.71
N LEU A 21 8.38 -9.13 0.39
CA LEU A 21 8.10 -8.61 1.73
C LEU A 21 8.72 -7.21 1.92
N ALA A 22 9.93 -6.97 1.41
CA ALA A 22 10.57 -5.66 1.43
C ALA A 22 9.75 -4.63 0.65
N ASN A 23 9.32 -4.95 -0.57
CA ASN A 23 8.50 -4.06 -1.39
C ASN A 23 7.15 -3.75 -0.73
N LEU A 24 6.52 -4.76 -0.11
CA LEU A 24 5.27 -4.53 0.61
C LEU A 24 5.49 -3.65 1.86
N ALA A 25 6.60 -3.82 2.58
CA ALA A 25 6.97 -2.95 3.69
C ALA A 25 7.23 -1.52 3.24
N CYS A 26 7.93 -1.32 2.12
CA CYS A 26 8.13 -0.01 1.50
C CYS A 26 6.78 0.66 1.18
N SER A 27 5.87 -0.08 0.55
CA SER A 27 4.53 0.45 0.21
C SER A 27 3.72 0.86 1.45
N VAL A 28 3.84 0.12 2.57
CA VAL A 28 3.19 0.49 3.84
C VAL A 28 3.79 1.78 4.41
N ILE A 29 5.12 1.94 4.36
CA ILE A 29 5.82 3.12 4.84
C ILE A 29 5.47 4.36 3.97
N GLU A 30 5.37 4.18 2.65
CA GLU A 30 5.03 5.27 1.73
C GLU A 30 3.58 5.71 1.82
N LYS A 31 2.66 4.76 1.80
CA LYS A 31 1.21 5.03 1.69
C LYS A 31 0.49 5.09 3.03
N GLY A 32 1.12 4.59 4.11
CA GLY A 32 0.50 4.46 5.42
C GLY A 32 -0.53 3.34 5.53
N ARG A 33 -1.18 2.96 4.42
CA ARG A 33 -2.18 1.88 4.33
C ARG A 33 -2.08 1.15 3.00
N VAL A 34 -2.13 -0.18 3.04
CA VAL A 34 -2.08 -1.03 1.83
C VAL A 34 -3.10 -2.15 1.93
N VAL A 35 -3.75 -2.46 0.81
CA VAL A 35 -4.65 -3.63 0.69
C VAL A 35 -3.83 -4.85 0.28
N THR A 36 -3.94 -5.92 1.06
CA THR A 36 -3.22 -7.18 0.76
C THR A 36 -3.97 -8.39 1.32
N SER A 37 -3.44 -9.59 1.09
CA SER A 37 -4.00 -10.80 1.72
C SER A 37 -3.60 -10.89 3.20
N PRO A 38 -4.45 -11.46 4.09
CA PRO A 38 -4.16 -11.56 5.52
C PRO A 38 -2.86 -12.30 5.84
N GLN A 39 -2.51 -13.29 5.04
CA GLN A 39 -1.27 -14.05 5.22
C GLN A 39 -0.03 -13.19 4.94
N LYS A 40 -0.04 -12.39 3.86
CA LYS A 40 1.05 -11.47 3.53
C LYS A 40 1.15 -10.35 4.58
N ALA A 41 0.01 -9.81 5.03
CA ALA A 41 -0.02 -8.79 6.07
C ALA A 41 0.61 -9.29 7.38
N LYS A 42 0.27 -10.52 7.82
CA LYS A 42 0.87 -11.15 9.00
C LYS A 42 2.38 -11.35 8.87
N ALA A 43 2.86 -11.69 7.67
CA ALA A 43 4.29 -11.91 7.43
C ALA A 43 5.10 -10.60 7.39
N VAL A 44 4.51 -9.52 6.86
CA VAL A 44 5.18 -8.21 6.74
C VAL A 44 5.13 -7.41 8.04
N LYS A 45 4.07 -7.55 8.84
CA LYS A 45 3.86 -6.82 10.09
C LYS A 45 5.12 -6.77 10.97
N PRO A 46 5.77 -7.88 11.34
CA PRO A 46 6.96 -7.84 12.20
C PRO A 46 8.15 -7.13 11.53
N MET A 47 8.26 -7.17 10.20
CA MET A 47 9.31 -6.47 9.47
C MET A 47 9.10 -4.95 9.57
N VAL A 48 7.89 -4.45 9.30
CA VAL A 48 7.57 -3.02 9.40
C VAL A 48 7.78 -2.51 10.82
N GLU A 49 7.33 -3.26 11.82
CA GLU A 49 7.49 -2.88 13.23
C GLU A 49 8.96 -2.78 13.64
N LYS A 50 9.81 -3.72 13.18
CA LYS A 50 11.26 -3.63 13.38
C LYS A 50 11.88 -2.41 12.70
N MET A 51 11.42 -2.04 11.50
CA MET A 51 11.90 -0.84 10.80
C MET A 51 11.53 0.44 11.57
N ILE A 52 10.32 0.53 12.11
CA ILE A 52 9.90 1.67 12.93
C ILE A 52 10.73 1.76 14.22
N THR A 53 11.00 0.62 14.87
CA THR A 53 11.87 0.58 16.05
C THR A 53 13.31 1.05 15.73
N LEU A 54 13.86 0.67 14.57
CA LEU A 54 15.15 1.19 14.10
C LEU A 54 15.08 2.70 13.82
N GLY A 55 13.97 3.17 13.23
CA GLY A 55 13.71 4.59 13.01
C GLY A 55 13.75 5.39 14.31
N LYS A 56 13.12 4.90 15.37
CA LYS A 56 13.12 5.52 16.71
C LYS A 56 14.54 5.63 17.32
N LYS A 57 15.44 4.67 17.04
CA LYS A 57 16.83 4.74 17.52
C LYS A 57 17.62 5.89 16.88
N GLY A 58 17.29 6.31 15.67
CA GLY A 58 17.87 7.46 14.99
C GLY A 58 19.34 7.36 14.58
N THR A 59 20.06 6.31 14.98
CA THR A 59 21.50 6.18 14.74
C THR A 59 21.85 5.90 13.27
N VAL A 60 23.05 6.27 12.85
CA VAL A 60 23.58 5.96 11.50
C VAL A 60 23.61 4.46 11.24
N GLY A 61 23.97 3.65 12.25
CA GLY A 61 23.93 2.20 12.17
C GLY A 61 22.52 1.67 11.91
N ALA A 62 21.51 2.23 12.59
CA ALA A 62 20.10 1.86 12.35
C ALA A 62 19.64 2.21 10.92
N ARG A 63 20.08 3.38 10.37
CA ARG A 63 19.81 3.74 8.96
C ARG A 63 20.43 2.76 7.97
N ARG A 64 21.67 2.32 8.20
CA ARG A 64 22.33 1.32 7.35
C ARG A 64 21.58 -0.02 7.35
N VAL A 65 21.15 -0.49 8.53
CA VAL A 65 20.35 -1.73 8.67
C VAL A 65 18.99 -1.58 8.00
N ALA A 66 18.30 -0.45 8.17
CA ALA A 66 17.03 -0.20 7.49
C ALA A 66 17.21 -0.19 5.96
N LEU A 67 18.26 0.45 5.45
CA LEU A 67 18.56 0.50 4.02
C LEU A 67 18.86 -0.90 3.44
N SER A 68 19.62 -1.72 4.14
CA SER A 68 19.91 -3.11 3.69
C SER A 68 18.65 -3.96 3.56
N ARG A 69 17.62 -3.70 4.41
CA ARG A 69 16.35 -4.44 4.39
C ARG A 69 15.34 -3.91 3.39
N LEU A 70 15.17 -2.58 3.31
CA LEU A 70 14.18 -1.93 2.45
C LEU A 70 14.71 -1.67 1.04
N ARG A 71 16.04 -1.51 0.88
CA ARG A 71 16.74 -1.27 -0.39
C ARG A 71 16.39 0.04 -1.11
N GLN A 72 15.49 0.86 -0.56
CA GLN A 72 15.02 2.13 -1.15
C GLN A 72 15.40 3.30 -0.25
N LYS A 73 16.25 4.21 -0.74
CA LYS A 73 16.74 5.37 0.02
C LYS A 73 15.62 6.36 0.38
N SER A 74 14.69 6.62 -0.54
CA SER A 74 13.55 7.53 -0.31
C SER A 74 12.65 7.07 0.83
N VAL A 75 12.33 5.77 0.86
CA VAL A 75 11.51 5.16 1.90
C VAL A 75 12.19 5.20 3.26
N VAL A 76 13.50 4.93 3.30
CA VAL A 76 14.28 5.04 4.54
C VAL A 76 14.29 6.47 5.03
N LYS A 77 14.50 7.47 4.16
CA LYS A 77 14.41 8.88 4.54
C LYS A 77 13.06 9.18 5.17
N ARG A 78 11.96 8.83 4.50
CA ARG A 78 10.59 9.02 5.01
C ARG A 78 10.34 8.32 6.35
N LEU A 79 10.87 7.12 6.53
CA LEU A 79 10.75 6.36 7.78
C LEU A 79 11.36 7.12 8.96
N PHE A 80 12.57 7.66 8.81
CA PHE A 80 13.27 8.36 9.89
C PHE A 80 12.77 9.77 10.12
N ASP A 81 12.41 10.49 9.07
CA ASP A 81 12.05 11.91 9.14
C ASP A 81 10.57 12.13 9.47
N GLN A 82 9.67 11.27 8.98
CA GLN A 82 8.22 11.46 9.11
C GLN A 82 7.55 10.43 10.03
N ILE A 83 7.88 9.15 9.90
CA ILE A 83 7.15 8.08 10.58
C ILE A 83 7.67 7.83 11.99
N ALA A 84 8.97 7.75 12.17
CA ALA A 84 9.56 7.46 13.47
C ALA A 84 9.14 8.47 14.56
N PRO A 85 9.08 9.80 14.31
CA PRO A 85 8.60 10.76 15.29
C PRO A 85 7.15 10.54 15.72
N LEU A 86 6.26 10.12 14.81
CA LEU A 86 4.84 9.86 15.13
C LEU A 86 4.66 8.74 16.17
N PHE A 87 5.62 7.82 16.24
CA PHE A 87 5.59 6.68 17.15
C PHE A 87 6.55 6.82 18.34
N ALA A 88 7.10 8.00 18.60
CA ALA A 88 8.09 8.20 19.66
C ALA A 88 7.60 7.71 21.03
N SER A 89 6.36 8.03 21.39
CA SER A 89 5.73 7.66 22.67
C SER A 89 5.24 6.21 22.73
N ARG A 90 5.05 5.54 21.57
CA ARG A 90 4.47 4.20 21.52
C ARG A 90 5.55 3.12 21.59
N GLN A 91 5.37 2.11 22.46
CA GLN A 91 6.36 1.06 22.73
C GLN A 91 6.12 -0.25 21.95
N GLY A 92 5.48 -0.21 20.78
CA GLY A 92 5.18 -1.37 19.95
C GLY A 92 3.78 -1.33 19.37
N GLY A 93 3.42 -2.34 18.57
CA GLY A 93 2.10 -2.39 17.94
C GLY A 93 1.84 -1.20 17.02
N TYR A 94 2.83 -0.82 16.22
CA TYR A 94 2.75 0.34 15.33
C TYR A 94 1.82 0.11 14.13
N THR A 95 1.49 -1.15 13.86
CA THR A 95 0.68 -1.54 12.71
C THR A 95 -0.54 -2.33 13.13
N ARG A 96 -1.65 -2.20 12.40
CA ARG A 96 -2.83 -3.03 12.58
C ARG A 96 -3.29 -3.64 11.27
N ILE A 97 -3.97 -4.79 11.38
CA ILE A 97 -4.55 -5.51 10.26
C ILE A 97 -6.06 -5.44 10.42
N ILE A 98 -6.76 -4.86 9.46
CA ILE A 98 -8.22 -4.77 9.43
C ILE A 98 -8.70 -5.64 8.28
N ARG A 99 -9.49 -6.67 8.57
CA ARG A 99 -10.10 -7.49 7.52
C ARG A 99 -11.19 -6.71 6.80
N LEU A 100 -11.18 -6.76 5.49
CA LEU A 100 -12.25 -6.17 4.70
C LEU A 100 -13.48 -7.08 4.71
N PRO A 101 -14.69 -6.52 4.80
CA PRO A 101 -15.93 -7.30 4.78
C PRO A 101 -16.07 -8.01 3.43
N LYS A 102 -16.58 -9.23 3.46
CA LYS A 102 -16.81 -10.05 2.25
C LYS A 102 -17.92 -9.49 1.37
N THR A 103 -18.91 -8.88 2.01
CA THR A 103 -20.06 -8.25 1.36
C THR A 103 -20.36 -6.90 2.04
N ILE A 104 -20.73 -5.91 1.27
CA ILE A 104 -21.30 -4.65 1.79
C ILE A 104 -22.77 -4.66 1.45
N ARG A 105 -23.62 -4.48 2.47
CA ARG A 105 -25.03 -4.16 2.27
C ARG A 105 -25.08 -2.70 1.81
N LEU A 106 -25.49 -2.48 0.59
CA LEU A 106 -25.83 -1.13 0.17
C LEU A 106 -27.14 -0.77 0.84
N THR A 107 -27.24 0.42 1.41
CA THR A 107 -28.49 0.98 1.89
C THR A 107 -29.52 0.87 0.76
N ALA A 108 -30.66 0.29 1.08
CA ALA A 108 -31.74 0.15 0.14
C ALA A 108 -32.20 1.54 -0.31
N ASN A 109 -31.96 1.87 -1.56
CA ASN A 109 -32.79 2.84 -2.25
C ASN A 109 -34.12 2.14 -2.54
N GLU A 110 -35.20 2.87 -2.82
CA GLU A 110 -36.58 2.41 -2.95
C GLU A 110 -36.83 1.16 -3.83
N SER A 111 -35.84 0.70 -4.55
CA SER A 111 -35.83 -0.46 -5.46
C SER A 111 -35.31 -1.77 -4.85
N GLY A 112 -35.12 -1.87 -3.54
CA GLY A 112 -34.67 -3.09 -2.86
C GLY A 112 -33.19 -3.16 -2.51
N ALA A 113 -32.86 -4.00 -1.54
CA ALA A 113 -31.50 -4.17 -1.05
C ALA A 113 -30.60 -4.84 -2.11
N GLN A 114 -29.71 -4.09 -2.73
CA GLN A 114 -28.71 -4.64 -3.63
C GLN A 114 -27.45 -5.01 -2.84
N TRP A 115 -27.03 -6.26 -2.97
CA TRP A 115 -25.77 -6.74 -2.43
C TRP A 115 -24.67 -6.56 -3.47
N ARG A 116 -23.74 -5.63 -3.25
CA ARG A 116 -22.51 -5.59 -4.05
C ARG A 116 -21.40 -6.38 -3.35
N ARG A 117 -20.62 -7.13 -4.14
CA ARG A 117 -19.36 -7.69 -3.63
C ARG A 117 -18.50 -6.57 -3.09
N ALA A 118 -18.26 -6.59 -1.79
CA ALA A 118 -17.34 -5.64 -1.19
C ALA A 118 -15.92 -5.88 -1.69
N TYR A 119 -15.09 -4.85 -1.56
CA TYR A 119 -13.65 -4.92 -1.85
C TYR A 119 -12.91 -5.99 -1.00
N GLY A 120 -13.59 -6.71 -0.13
CA GLY A 120 -13.04 -7.71 0.77
C GLY A 120 -12.61 -9.02 0.11
N LEU A 121 -13.13 -9.31 -1.07
CA LEU A 121 -12.76 -10.49 -1.85
C LEU A 121 -12.04 -10.07 -3.12
N ARG A 122 -10.99 -10.82 -3.48
CA ARG A 122 -10.29 -10.62 -4.74
C ARG A 122 -11.12 -11.21 -5.89
N LEU A 123 -11.25 -10.42 -6.98
CA LEU A 123 -11.90 -10.90 -8.20
C LEU A 123 -11.09 -12.07 -8.77
N GLY A 124 -11.76 -13.14 -9.16
CA GLY A 124 -11.17 -14.36 -9.70
C GLY A 124 -11.16 -15.51 -8.69
N ASP A 125 -10.37 -15.43 -7.63
CA ASP A 125 -10.20 -16.54 -6.66
C ASP A 125 -10.95 -16.33 -5.34
N ALA A 126 -11.73 -15.27 -5.21
CA ALA A 126 -12.47 -14.91 -3.98
C ALA A 126 -11.58 -14.85 -2.72
N GLY A 127 -10.28 -14.66 -2.87
CA GLY A 127 -9.32 -14.58 -1.76
C GLY A 127 -9.61 -13.39 -0.84
N GLU A 128 -9.58 -13.62 0.47
CA GLU A 128 -9.78 -12.57 1.48
C GLU A 128 -8.73 -11.47 1.36
N ARG A 129 -9.16 -10.22 1.56
CA ARG A 129 -8.29 -9.05 1.64
C ARG A 129 -8.36 -8.40 3.02
N CYS A 130 -7.29 -7.69 3.33
CA CYS A 130 -7.23 -6.87 4.54
C CYS A 130 -6.46 -5.57 4.26
N PHE A 131 -6.72 -4.57 5.07
CA PHE A 131 -5.81 -3.43 5.20
C PHE A 131 -4.69 -3.78 6.16
N LEU A 132 -3.46 -3.49 5.78
CA LEU A 132 -2.33 -3.32 6.68
C LEU A 132 -2.06 -1.83 6.75
N GLU A 133 -2.18 -1.24 7.95
CA GLU A 133 -2.02 0.20 8.13
C GLU A 133 -1.19 0.55 9.36
N LEU A 134 -0.61 1.74 9.33
CA LEU A 134 0.06 2.35 10.48
C LEU A 134 -0.98 2.96 11.41
N VAL A 135 -0.88 2.69 12.70
CA VAL A 135 -1.81 3.20 13.71
C VAL A 135 -1.58 4.70 13.90
N GLY A 136 -2.66 5.49 13.82
CA GLY A 136 -2.58 6.95 13.97
C GLY A 136 -2.03 7.70 12.76
N TYR A 137 -1.61 7.02 11.72
CA TYR A 137 -1.22 7.66 10.47
C TYR A 137 -2.46 7.92 9.61
N VAL A 138 -2.78 9.19 9.42
CA VAL A 138 -3.79 9.61 8.44
C VAL A 138 -3.07 9.82 7.11
N PRO A 139 -3.28 8.96 6.11
CA PRO A 139 -2.70 9.21 4.80
C PRO A 139 -3.20 10.56 4.27
N PRO A 140 -2.35 11.34 3.59
CA PRO A 140 -2.79 12.58 2.98
C PRO A 140 -4.02 12.27 2.10
N LYS A 141 -5.07 13.08 2.21
CA LYS A 141 -6.22 13.00 1.31
C LYS A 141 -5.66 13.11 -0.10
N ILE A 142 -5.83 12.07 -0.89
CA ILE A 142 -5.60 12.17 -2.33
C ILE A 142 -6.72 13.07 -2.80
N GLU A 143 -6.44 14.35 -3.01
CA GLU A 143 -7.32 15.21 -3.78
C GLU A 143 -7.49 14.50 -5.11
N SER A 144 -8.73 14.11 -5.41
CA SER A 144 -9.06 13.51 -6.69
C SER A 144 -8.55 14.49 -7.75
N VAL A 145 -7.54 14.07 -8.49
CA VAL A 145 -7.10 14.77 -9.68
C VAL A 145 -8.33 14.76 -10.58
N LYS A 146 -9.11 15.85 -10.52
CA LYS A 146 -10.16 16.13 -11.51
C LYS A 146 -9.45 16.04 -12.84
N GLY A 147 -9.85 15.06 -13.66
CA GLY A 147 -9.22 14.77 -14.92
C GLY A 147 -9.04 16.08 -15.69
N LYS A 148 -7.80 16.42 -16.01
CA LYS A 148 -7.51 17.37 -17.06
C LYS A 148 -8.19 16.80 -18.31
N LYS A 149 -9.33 17.39 -18.69
CA LYS A 149 -9.87 17.22 -20.03
C LYS A 149 -8.74 17.68 -20.95
N THR A 150 -8.18 16.74 -21.68
CA THR A 150 -7.32 17.06 -22.81
C THR A 150 -8.21 17.74 -23.84
N ASP A 151 -8.15 19.05 -23.88
CA ASP A 151 -8.71 19.81 -24.99
C ASP A 151 -7.98 19.35 -26.24
N LYS A 152 -8.70 18.57 -27.02
CA LYS A 152 -8.27 18.09 -28.32
C LYS A 152 -8.29 19.32 -29.21
N ALA A 153 -7.13 19.95 -29.42
CA ALA A 153 -6.94 21.05 -30.31
C ALA A 153 -7.43 20.64 -31.69
N ALA A 154 -8.45 21.34 -32.17
CA ALA A 154 -8.96 21.24 -33.51
C ALA A 154 -7.84 21.67 -34.49
N ALA A 155 -7.50 20.80 -35.42
CA ALA A 155 -6.61 21.12 -36.50
C ALA A 155 -7.26 22.20 -37.39
N PRO A 156 -6.52 23.24 -37.82
CA PRO A 156 -7.05 24.24 -38.74
C PRO A 156 -7.21 23.63 -40.15
N ALA A 157 -8.42 23.77 -40.70
CA ALA A 157 -8.74 23.39 -42.05
C ALA A 157 -7.92 24.27 -43.04
N ALA A 158 -7.14 23.60 -43.88
CA ALA A 158 -6.47 24.25 -45.02
C ALA A 158 -7.51 24.70 -46.05
N LYS A 159 -7.59 26.01 -46.27
CA LYS A 159 -8.30 26.60 -47.37
C LYS A 159 -7.52 26.30 -48.64
N GLY A 160 -8.14 25.59 -49.57
CA GLY A 160 -7.68 25.49 -50.92
C GLY A 160 -7.88 26.83 -51.63
N GLU A 161 -6.83 27.32 -52.22
CA GLU A 161 -6.85 28.49 -53.07
C GLU A 161 -6.93 28.00 -54.51
N GLU A 162 -8.05 28.28 -55.18
CA GLU A 162 -8.18 28.19 -56.62
C GLU A 162 -7.39 29.32 -57.24
N ALA A 163 -6.46 29.01 -58.13
CA ALA A 163 -5.88 29.96 -59.05
C ALA A 163 -6.36 29.65 -60.48
N LYS A 164 -7.10 30.58 -61.02
CA LYS A 164 -7.39 30.72 -62.46
C LYS A 164 -6.13 31.19 -63.18
N ALA A 165 -5.82 30.65 -64.29
CA ALA A 165 -5.57 31.26 -65.59
C ALA A 165 -5.13 30.17 -66.56
#